data_eaa331a127bd078773cbad83e7e97651
#
_entry.id   eaa331a127bd078773cbad83e7e97651
#
_cell.length_a   1.000
_cell.length_b   1.000
_cell.length_c   1.000
_cell.angle_alpha   90.00
_cell.angle_beta   90.00
_cell.angle_gamma   90.00
#
_symmetry.space_group_name_H-M   'P 1'
#
loop_
_entity.id
_entity.type
_entity.pdbx_description
1 polymer ?
#
loop_
_entity_poly.entity_id
_entity_poly.type
_entity_poly.pdbx_seq_one_letter_code
_entity_poly.pdbx_strand_id
1 'polypeptide(L)'
;MAGFPHLQQTTKLLADHSRLEILTLLMDGRFHTVHELAKKAKIKDHTASYHIKKLHSLDWVMSYKQGRNIYYRLSSLEIADLLENLMVVSPVKPIKSFNENKEYSELKAGRSCYRHLAGVIGVVFFNFLLHNNYLVMENHHVELTEEGVCYFKDLGIDIDALKKQSGVLVKPCLDWTERTFHLGGNLGNAFFRWCKEKEYITLNPENRGVRLIAEGNLFFQKFESSQ
;
A
#
# COMPACT_ATOMS: atom_id res chain seq x y z
N MET A 1 23.29 18.57 -9.54
CA MET A 1 23.94 18.04 -10.75
C MET A 1 22.85 17.50 -11.67
N ALA A 2 22.81 17.93 -12.92
CA ALA A 2 21.90 17.38 -13.93
C ALA A 2 22.57 16.15 -14.55
N GLY A 3 21.80 15.09 -14.83
CA GLY A 3 22.31 13.87 -15.46
C GLY A 3 21.16 12.96 -15.89
N PHE A 4 21.48 11.89 -16.59
CA PHE A 4 20.51 10.89 -17.03
C PHE A 4 20.19 9.91 -15.89
N PRO A 5 18.94 9.39 -15.79
CA PRO A 5 18.57 8.33 -14.84
C PRO A 5 19.44 7.09 -15.07
N HIS A 6 19.98 6.54 -13.98
CA HIS A 6 20.87 5.36 -14.03
C HIS A 6 20.06 4.07 -13.82
N LEU A 7 19.24 3.68 -14.79
CA LEU A 7 18.34 2.51 -14.72
C LEU A 7 19.06 1.20 -14.39
N GLN A 8 20.30 1.01 -14.87
CA GLN A 8 21.08 -0.20 -14.56
C GLN A 8 21.36 -0.34 -13.05
N GLN A 9 21.54 0.76 -12.34
CA GLN A 9 21.75 0.72 -10.89
C GLN A 9 20.46 0.30 -10.16
N THR A 10 19.32 0.84 -10.58
CA THR A 10 17.99 0.49 -10.07
C THR A 10 17.66 -0.98 -10.32
N THR A 11 17.85 -1.48 -11.54
CA THR A 11 17.56 -2.88 -11.87
C THR A 11 18.46 -3.86 -11.12
N LYS A 12 19.77 -3.55 -10.96
CA LYS A 12 20.67 -4.34 -10.12
C LYS A 12 20.27 -4.34 -8.64
N LEU A 13 19.67 -3.24 -8.15
CA LEU A 13 19.16 -3.18 -6.80
C LEU A 13 18.00 -4.17 -6.60
N LEU A 14 17.08 -4.23 -7.54
CA LEU A 14 15.88 -5.09 -7.50
C LEU A 14 16.17 -6.56 -7.83
N ALA A 15 17.27 -6.88 -8.49
CA ALA A 15 17.60 -8.24 -8.91
C ALA A 15 17.99 -9.20 -7.74
N ASP A 16 18.22 -8.68 -6.54
CA ASP A 16 18.58 -9.49 -5.39
C ASP A 16 17.34 -9.89 -4.58
N HIS A 17 17.14 -11.18 -4.37
CA HIS A 17 15.98 -11.72 -3.69
C HIS A 17 15.79 -11.17 -2.26
N SER A 18 16.84 -11.14 -1.46
CA SER A 18 16.74 -10.67 -0.07
C SER A 18 16.42 -9.17 0.03
N ARG A 19 16.94 -8.36 -0.90
CA ARG A 19 16.57 -6.93 -0.97
C ARG A 19 15.12 -6.76 -1.39
N LEU A 20 14.66 -7.54 -2.37
CA LEU A 20 13.27 -7.46 -2.81
C LEU A 20 12.31 -7.88 -1.68
N GLU A 21 12.63 -8.93 -0.92
CA GLU A 21 11.87 -9.32 0.27
C GLU A 21 11.82 -8.20 1.32
N ILE A 22 12.97 -7.57 1.63
CA ILE A 22 13.01 -6.43 2.57
C ILE A 22 12.14 -5.27 2.07
N LEU A 23 12.22 -4.92 0.79
CA LEU A 23 11.40 -3.86 0.21
C LEU A 23 9.91 -4.20 0.28
N THR A 24 9.54 -5.44 -0.03
CA THR A 24 8.15 -5.93 0.07
C THR A 24 7.62 -5.86 1.49
N LEU A 25 8.43 -6.20 2.50
CA LEU A 25 8.05 -6.06 3.91
C LEU A 25 7.82 -4.59 4.30
N LEU A 26 8.66 -3.68 3.82
CA LEU A 26 8.55 -2.24 4.10
C LEU A 26 7.34 -1.57 3.41
N MET A 27 6.69 -2.25 2.48
CA MET A 27 5.44 -1.78 1.86
C MET A 27 4.23 -1.78 2.81
N ASP A 28 4.38 -2.26 4.04
CA ASP A 28 3.36 -2.06 5.09
C ASP A 28 3.31 -0.62 5.61
N GLY A 29 4.26 0.23 5.18
CA GLY A 29 4.34 1.65 5.54
C GLY A 29 4.82 1.91 6.97
N ARG A 30 5.18 0.86 7.73
CA ARG A 30 5.66 0.94 9.11
C ARG A 30 7.18 1.09 9.17
N PHE A 31 7.66 1.50 10.34
CA PHE A 31 9.07 1.49 10.66
C PHE A 31 9.47 0.12 11.24
N HIS A 32 10.56 -0.44 10.72
CA HIS A 32 11.12 -1.73 11.15
C HIS A 32 12.60 -1.60 11.51
N THR A 33 13.04 -2.35 12.50
CA THR A 33 14.47 -2.54 12.80
C THR A 33 15.10 -3.54 11.84
N VAL A 34 16.44 -3.54 11.75
CA VAL A 34 17.19 -4.55 10.97
C VAL A 34 16.81 -5.97 11.42
N HIS A 35 16.70 -6.20 12.73
CA HIS A 35 16.39 -7.51 13.30
C HIS A 35 14.99 -8.01 12.88
N GLU A 36 13.97 -7.15 12.93
CA GLU A 36 12.61 -7.48 12.47
C GLU A 36 12.59 -7.84 10.99
N LEU A 37 13.27 -7.04 10.16
CA LEU A 37 13.36 -7.31 8.72
C LEU A 37 14.12 -8.60 8.42
N ALA A 38 15.23 -8.87 9.12
CA ALA A 38 16.01 -10.09 9.00
C ALA A 38 15.16 -11.33 9.34
N LYS A 39 14.45 -11.28 10.47
CA LYS A 39 13.55 -12.35 10.92
C LYS A 39 12.44 -12.65 9.89
N LYS A 40 11.76 -11.60 9.41
CA LYS A 40 10.65 -11.74 8.44
C LYS A 40 11.15 -12.21 7.07
N ALA A 41 12.27 -11.69 6.59
CA ALA A 41 12.91 -12.11 5.34
C ALA A 41 13.65 -13.45 5.45
N LYS A 42 13.68 -14.08 6.65
CA LYS A 42 14.37 -15.35 6.93
C LYS A 42 15.86 -15.34 6.55
N ILE A 43 16.54 -14.23 6.82
CA ILE A 43 17.98 -14.04 6.60
C ILE A 43 18.68 -13.64 7.90
N LYS A 44 20.01 -13.66 7.92
CA LYS A 44 20.78 -13.24 9.09
C LYS A 44 20.81 -11.71 9.22
N ASP A 45 20.88 -11.18 10.44
CA ASP A 45 20.92 -9.74 10.73
C ASP A 45 22.00 -8.99 9.98
N HIS A 46 23.22 -9.58 9.87
CA HIS A 46 24.29 -8.95 9.13
C HIS A 46 24.01 -8.85 7.62
N THR A 47 23.30 -9.83 7.05
CA THR A 47 22.85 -9.83 5.65
C THR A 47 21.80 -8.75 5.43
N ALA A 48 20.79 -8.67 6.32
CA ALA A 48 19.79 -7.61 6.29
C ALA A 48 20.43 -6.22 6.42
N SER A 49 21.38 -6.06 7.36
CA SER A 49 22.13 -4.80 7.54
C SER A 49 22.87 -4.38 6.28
N TYR A 50 23.50 -5.32 5.59
CA TYR A 50 24.19 -5.06 4.31
C TYR A 50 23.20 -4.57 3.24
N HIS A 51 22.06 -5.26 3.07
CA HIS A 51 21.04 -4.89 2.09
C HIS A 51 20.40 -3.53 2.41
N ILE A 52 20.08 -3.29 3.67
CA ILE A 52 19.48 -2.01 4.12
C ILE A 52 20.45 -0.86 3.90
N LYS A 53 21.77 -1.01 4.21
CA LYS A 53 22.78 0.00 3.92
C LYS A 53 22.83 0.35 2.43
N LYS A 54 22.74 -0.66 1.55
CA LYS A 54 22.72 -0.47 0.11
C LYS A 54 21.44 0.22 -0.37
N LEU A 55 20.28 -0.11 0.19
CA LEU A 55 19.02 0.58 -0.07
C LEU A 55 19.07 2.04 0.41
N HIS A 56 19.62 2.27 1.59
CA HIS A 56 19.75 3.60 2.18
C HIS A 56 20.71 4.50 1.40
N SER A 57 21.85 3.96 0.87
CA SER A 57 22.79 4.73 0.06
C SER A 57 22.25 5.18 -1.29
N LEU A 58 21.11 4.64 -1.71
CA LEU A 58 20.39 4.99 -2.95
C LEU A 58 19.04 5.67 -2.65
N ASP A 59 18.83 6.12 -1.42
CA ASP A 59 17.61 6.80 -0.95
C ASP A 59 16.32 6.01 -1.14
N TRP A 60 16.40 4.66 -1.20
CA TRP A 60 15.21 3.80 -1.27
C TRP A 60 14.53 3.59 0.08
N VAL A 61 15.31 3.68 1.14
CA VAL A 61 14.82 3.62 2.50
C VAL A 61 15.34 4.81 3.29
N MET A 62 14.53 5.33 4.16
CA MET A 62 14.92 6.33 5.14
C MET A 62 15.10 5.67 6.51
N SER A 63 15.95 6.26 7.34
CA SER A 63 16.18 5.82 8.71
C SER A 63 15.68 6.82 9.73
N TYR A 64 15.21 6.32 10.87
CA TYR A 64 14.84 7.10 12.04
C TYR A 64 15.48 6.49 13.29
N LYS A 65 16.29 7.27 14.02
CA LYS A 65 16.95 6.83 15.25
C LYS A 65 16.10 7.18 16.47
N GLN A 66 15.80 6.19 17.29
CA GLN A 66 15.13 6.37 18.57
C GLN A 66 15.88 5.61 19.67
N GLY A 67 16.52 6.34 20.55
CA GLY A 67 17.39 5.76 21.58
C GLY A 67 18.55 4.97 20.96
N ARG A 68 18.64 3.68 21.28
CA ARG A 68 19.67 2.77 20.76
C ARG A 68 19.27 2.09 19.45
N ASN A 69 18.01 2.21 19.03
CA ASN A 69 17.46 1.54 17.85
C ASN A 69 17.43 2.46 16.64
N ILE A 70 17.67 1.87 15.46
CA ILE A 70 17.49 2.51 14.18
C ILE A 70 16.37 1.76 13.45
N TYR A 71 15.38 2.51 13.00
CA TYR A 71 14.22 2.04 12.29
C TYR A 71 14.28 2.47 10.84
N TYR A 72 13.76 1.65 9.94
CA TYR A 72 13.79 1.89 8.50
C TYR A 72 12.38 1.75 7.92
N ARG A 73 12.06 2.58 6.94
CA ARG A 73 10.88 2.47 6.09
C ARG A 73 11.21 2.90 4.66
N LEU A 74 10.32 2.69 3.70
CA LEU A 74 10.48 3.27 2.35
C LEU A 74 10.57 4.80 2.45
N SER A 75 11.45 5.38 1.64
CA SER A 75 11.74 6.82 1.68
C SER A 75 10.63 7.64 1.02
N SER A 76 9.94 7.08 0.01
CA SER A 76 8.94 7.83 -0.74
C SER A 76 7.77 6.96 -1.24
N LEU A 77 6.67 7.63 -1.65
CA LEU A 77 5.51 7.00 -2.26
C LEU A 77 5.81 6.45 -3.66
N GLU A 78 6.70 7.12 -4.40
CA GLU A 78 7.08 6.73 -5.76
C GLU A 78 7.77 5.36 -5.77
N ILE A 79 8.55 5.03 -4.73
CA ILE A 79 9.17 3.71 -4.58
C ILE A 79 8.10 2.65 -4.28
N ALA A 80 7.14 2.96 -3.43
CA ALA A 80 6.04 2.06 -3.14
C ALA A 80 5.17 1.81 -4.40
N ASP A 81 4.84 2.87 -5.14
CA ASP A 81 4.11 2.79 -6.42
C ASP A 81 4.87 1.95 -7.45
N LEU A 82 6.20 2.12 -7.55
CA LEU A 82 7.04 1.32 -8.44
C LEU A 82 6.96 -0.17 -8.07
N LEU A 83 7.06 -0.52 -6.79
CA LEU A 83 6.99 -1.90 -6.32
C LEU A 83 5.61 -2.52 -6.58
N GLU A 84 4.50 -1.79 -6.34
CA GLU A 84 3.15 -2.26 -6.67
C GLU A 84 2.98 -2.48 -8.18
N ASN A 85 3.46 -1.56 -9.03
CA ASN A 85 3.42 -1.72 -10.48
C ASN A 85 4.24 -2.93 -10.95
N LEU A 86 5.39 -3.20 -10.32
CA LEU A 86 6.17 -4.41 -10.59
C LEU A 86 5.39 -5.68 -10.23
N MET A 87 4.63 -5.69 -9.12
CA MET A 87 3.77 -6.82 -8.76
C MET A 87 2.68 -7.07 -9.81
N VAL A 88 2.10 -5.98 -10.37
CA VAL A 88 1.07 -6.09 -11.43
C VAL A 88 1.61 -6.77 -12.69
N VAL A 89 2.83 -6.43 -13.12
CA VAL A 89 3.42 -6.95 -14.37
C VAL A 89 4.21 -8.24 -14.17
N SER A 90 4.45 -8.64 -12.92
CA SER A 90 5.22 -9.85 -12.62
C SER A 90 4.43 -11.13 -12.93
N PRO A 91 5.10 -12.19 -13.41
CA PRO A 91 4.48 -13.50 -13.57
C PRO A 91 4.03 -14.05 -12.21
N VAL A 92 2.89 -14.73 -12.21
CA VAL A 92 2.34 -15.33 -10.99
C VAL A 92 3.20 -16.53 -10.54
N LYS A 93 3.68 -16.50 -9.31
CA LYS A 93 4.38 -17.62 -8.69
C LYS A 93 3.35 -18.62 -8.16
N PRO A 94 3.47 -19.93 -8.49
CA PRO A 94 2.59 -20.97 -7.92
C PRO A 94 2.69 -21.03 -6.39
N ILE A 95 1.54 -21.13 -5.73
CA ILE A 95 1.45 -21.39 -4.28
C ILE A 95 1.86 -22.82 -4.01
N LYS A 96 2.83 -23.03 -3.11
CA LYS A 96 3.41 -24.37 -2.85
C LYS A 96 3.10 -24.92 -1.46
N SER A 97 2.53 -24.13 -0.57
CA SER A 97 2.24 -24.54 0.80
C SER A 97 0.92 -23.99 1.32
N PHE A 98 0.38 -24.66 2.36
CA PHE A 98 -0.82 -24.18 3.06
C PHE A 98 -0.63 -22.78 3.63
N ASN A 99 0.55 -22.47 4.19
CA ASN A 99 0.84 -21.16 4.75
C ASN A 99 0.90 -20.08 3.68
N GLU A 100 1.51 -20.34 2.51
CA GLU A 100 1.49 -19.40 1.38
C GLU A 100 0.06 -19.17 0.87
N ASN A 101 -0.78 -20.22 0.82
CA ASN A 101 -2.18 -20.09 0.42
C ASN A 101 -2.99 -19.26 1.41
N LYS A 102 -2.77 -19.46 2.71
CA LYS A 102 -3.42 -18.67 3.75
C LYS A 102 -3.02 -17.18 3.66
N GLU A 103 -1.73 -16.91 3.50
CA GLU A 103 -1.22 -15.55 3.36
C GLU A 103 -1.76 -14.87 2.09
N TYR A 104 -1.74 -15.58 0.94
CA TYR A 104 -2.32 -15.06 -0.30
C TYR A 104 -3.80 -14.74 -0.16
N SER A 105 -4.59 -15.66 0.44
CA SER A 105 -6.02 -15.44 0.66
C SER A 105 -6.30 -14.25 1.56
N GLU A 106 -5.49 -14.05 2.60
CA GLU A 106 -5.58 -12.88 3.48
C GLU A 106 -5.27 -11.58 2.72
N LEU A 107 -4.16 -11.54 1.98
CA LEU A 107 -3.76 -10.36 1.20
C LEU A 107 -4.75 -10.06 0.07
N LYS A 108 -5.37 -11.09 -0.51
CA LYS A 108 -6.42 -10.94 -1.52
C LYS A 108 -7.69 -10.36 -0.91
N ALA A 109 -8.15 -10.86 0.23
CA ALA A 109 -9.34 -10.36 0.92
C ALA A 109 -9.19 -8.87 1.27
N GLY A 110 -8.06 -8.48 1.84
CA GLY A 110 -7.76 -7.09 2.16
C GLY A 110 -6.31 -6.88 2.52
N ARG A 111 -5.71 -5.82 2.03
CA ARG A 111 -4.33 -5.43 2.34
C ARG A 111 -4.13 -3.93 2.30
N SER A 112 -3.02 -3.47 2.86
CA SER A 112 -2.52 -2.14 2.57
C SER A 112 -1.67 -2.15 1.30
N CYS A 113 -2.01 -1.29 0.34
CA CYS A 113 -1.14 -0.89 -0.75
C CYS A 113 -0.35 0.33 -0.27
N TYR A 114 0.70 0.11 0.51
CA TYR A 114 1.47 1.10 1.25
C TYR A 114 0.62 1.93 2.22
N ARG A 115 -0.21 2.87 1.73
CA ARG A 115 -1.02 3.80 2.56
C ARG A 115 -2.51 3.81 2.24
N HIS A 116 -2.98 3.03 1.29
CA HIS A 116 -4.39 2.93 0.95
C HIS A 116 -4.90 1.50 0.98
N LEU A 117 -6.22 1.35 1.04
CA LEU A 117 -6.89 0.06 1.15
C LEU A 117 -6.95 -0.62 -0.21
N ALA A 118 -6.55 -1.88 -0.27
CA ALA A 118 -6.47 -2.71 -1.47
C ALA A 118 -7.00 -4.14 -1.22
N GLY A 119 -6.95 -5.00 -2.24
CA GLY A 119 -7.60 -6.29 -2.26
C GLY A 119 -9.11 -6.13 -2.48
N VAL A 120 -9.85 -7.20 -2.28
CA VAL A 120 -11.32 -7.22 -2.51
C VAL A 120 -12.02 -6.06 -1.83
N ILE A 121 -11.76 -5.81 -0.55
CA ILE A 121 -12.40 -4.71 0.19
C ILE A 121 -12.09 -3.32 -0.40
N GLY A 122 -10.86 -3.09 -0.88
CA GLY A 122 -10.49 -1.84 -1.53
C GLY A 122 -11.14 -1.65 -2.89
N VAL A 123 -11.23 -2.72 -3.66
CA VAL A 123 -11.89 -2.75 -4.98
C VAL A 123 -13.40 -2.56 -4.84
N VAL A 124 -14.04 -3.26 -3.90
CA VAL A 124 -15.48 -3.11 -3.62
C VAL A 124 -15.81 -1.65 -3.26
N PHE A 125 -15.00 -1.03 -2.41
CA PHE A 125 -15.20 0.37 -2.06
C PHE A 125 -15.02 1.30 -3.26
N PHE A 126 -14.02 1.08 -4.11
CA PHE A 126 -13.80 1.90 -5.30
C PHE A 126 -14.97 1.78 -6.29
N ASN A 127 -15.46 0.56 -6.52
CA ASN A 127 -16.63 0.32 -7.38
C ASN A 127 -17.89 0.99 -6.81
N PHE A 128 -18.11 0.92 -5.49
CA PHE A 128 -19.19 1.64 -4.84
C PHE A 128 -19.13 3.15 -5.11
N LEU A 129 -17.94 3.76 -5.03
CA LEU A 129 -17.78 5.19 -5.31
C LEU A 129 -18.12 5.54 -6.76
N LEU A 130 -17.73 4.68 -7.72
CA LEU A 130 -18.08 4.87 -9.14
C LEU A 130 -19.57 4.69 -9.38
N HIS A 131 -20.16 3.64 -8.81
CA HIS A 131 -21.59 3.32 -9.00
C HIS A 131 -22.52 4.44 -8.48
N ASN A 132 -22.14 5.07 -7.39
CA ASN A 132 -22.91 6.17 -6.78
C ASN A 132 -22.51 7.56 -7.32
N ASN A 133 -21.74 7.64 -8.40
CA ASN A 133 -21.23 8.88 -8.99
C ASN A 133 -20.44 9.77 -8.02
N TYR A 134 -19.86 9.20 -6.95
CA TYR A 134 -18.92 9.92 -6.08
C TYR A 134 -17.55 10.09 -6.73
N LEU A 135 -17.22 9.19 -7.65
CA LEU A 135 -16.08 9.27 -8.56
C LEU A 135 -16.57 9.09 -10.00
N VAL A 136 -15.93 9.76 -10.93
CA VAL A 136 -16.08 9.54 -12.37
C VAL A 136 -14.73 9.07 -12.90
N MET A 137 -14.74 8.06 -13.76
CA MET A 137 -13.53 7.52 -14.38
C MET A 137 -13.66 7.53 -15.90
N GLU A 138 -12.76 8.25 -16.59
CA GLU A 138 -12.67 8.28 -18.05
C GLU A 138 -11.20 8.08 -18.47
N ASN A 139 -10.96 7.18 -19.42
CA ASN A 139 -9.61 6.90 -19.95
C ASN A 139 -8.55 6.69 -18.85
N HIS A 140 -8.87 5.94 -17.79
CA HIS A 140 -8.04 5.72 -16.61
C HIS A 140 -7.72 6.98 -15.77
N HIS A 141 -8.39 8.08 -16.06
CA HIS A 141 -8.37 9.27 -15.21
C HIS A 141 -9.58 9.25 -14.29
N VAL A 142 -9.37 9.55 -13.00
CA VAL A 142 -10.43 9.53 -11.98
C VAL A 142 -10.53 10.91 -11.36
N GLU A 143 -11.75 11.39 -11.26
CA GLU A 143 -12.07 12.66 -10.62
C GLU A 143 -13.10 12.47 -9.51
N LEU A 144 -12.97 13.29 -8.46
CA LEU A 144 -13.91 13.37 -7.36
C LEU A 144 -15.02 14.36 -7.74
N THR A 145 -16.27 13.92 -7.72
CA THR A 145 -17.44 14.75 -8.02
C THR A 145 -17.82 15.64 -6.82
N GLU A 146 -18.78 16.56 -7.01
CA GLU A 146 -19.31 17.35 -5.91
C GLU A 146 -20.06 16.50 -4.89
N GLU A 147 -20.80 15.49 -5.35
CA GLU A 147 -21.46 14.49 -4.51
C GLU A 147 -20.43 13.68 -3.73
N GLY A 148 -19.33 13.30 -4.38
CA GLY A 148 -18.22 12.63 -3.71
C GLY A 148 -17.56 13.50 -2.64
N VAL A 149 -17.39 14.80 -2.90
CA VAL A 149 -16.91 15.74 -1.87
C VAL A 149 -17.84 15.78 -0.67
N CYS A 150 -19.15 15.83 -0.88
CA CYS A 150 -20.14 15.78 0.20
C CYS A 150 -20.06 14.47 0.97
N TYR A 151 -20.04 13.32 0.27
CA TYR A 151 -19.92 12.01 0.88
C TYR A 151 -18.70 11.88 1.81
N PHE A 152 -17.52 12.30 1.35
CA PHE A 152 -16.32 12.21 2.18
C PHE A 152 -16.30 13.24 3.33
N LYS A 153 -16.90 14.40 3.15
CA LYS A 153 -17.10 15.37 4.23
C LYS A 153 -18.03 14.82 5.32
N ASP A 154 -19.10 14.11 4.95
CA ASP A 154 -20.01 13.45 5.90
C ASP A 154 -19.30 12.34 6.70
N LEU A 155 -18.30 11.67 6.12
CA LEU A 155 -17.41 10.76 6.84
C LEU A 155 -16.43 11.49 7.78
N GLY A 156 -16.32 12.82 7.69
CA GLY A 156 -15.37 13.62 8.46
C GLY A 156 -13.99 13.74 7.81
N ILE A 157 -13.87 13.48 6.50
CA ILE A 157 -12.61 13.61 5.75
C ILE A 157 -12.57 15.00 5.11
N ASP A 158 -11.58 15.82 5.51
CA ASP A 158 -11.39 17.20 5.03
C ASP A 158 -10.74 17.20 3.63
N ILE A 159 -11.60 17.27 2.60
CA ILE A 159 -11.18 17.29 1.19
C ILE A 159 -10.36 18.56 0.86
N ASP A 160 -10.69 19.69 1.47
CA ASP A 160 -10.00 20.96 1.18
C ASP A 160 -8.57 20.95 1.75
N ALA A 161 -8.36 20.30 2.89
CA ALA A 161 -7.02 20.03 3.41
C ALA A 161 -6.24 19.05 2.53
N LEU A 162 -6.90 18.01 1.99
CA LEU A 162 -6.25 17.03 1.10
C LEU A 162 -5.81 17.67 -0.23
N LYS A 163 -6.59 18.59 -0.80
CA LYS A 163 -6.24 19.32 -2.03
C LYS A 163 -4.97 20.17 -1.88
N LYS A 164 -4.65 20.62 -0.67
CA LYS A 164 -3.45 21.43 -0.36
C LYS A 164 -2.18 20.58 -0.18
N GLN A 165 -2.33 19.26 -0.02
CA GLN A 165 -1.18 18.36 0.12
C GLN A 165 -0.50 18.14 -1.23
N SER A 166 0.81 17.88 -1.20
CA SER A 166 1.54 17.42 -2.39
C SER A 166 1.01 16.09 -2.88
N GLY A 167 1.05 15.88 -4.20
CA GLY A 167 0.57 14.66 -4.84
C GLY A 167 -0.84 14.80 -5.43
N VAL A 168 -1.35 13.69 -5.96
CA VAL A 168 -2.66 13.63 -6.63
C VAL A 168 -3.75 13.37 -5.61
N LEU A 169 -4.86 14.10 -5.69
CA LEU A 169 -5.99 13.94 -4.78
C LEU A 169 -6.60 12.54 -4.89
N VAL A 170 -6.94 12.12 -6.11
CA VAL A 170 -7.54 10.81 -6.41
C VAL A 170 -6.72 10.14 -7.51
N LYS A 171 -6.40 8.87 -7.33
CA LYS A 171 -5.62 8.08 -8.28
C LYS A 171 -6.22 6.68 -8.36
N PRO A 172 -6.51 6.14 -9.57
CA PRO A 172 -6.81 4.71 -9.72
C PRO A 172 -5.50 3.94 -9.53
N CYS A 173 -5.49 3.01 -8.59
CA CYS A 173 -4.33 2.15 -8.36
C CYS A 173 -4.72 0.72 -8.73
N LEU A 174 -3.99 0.12 -9.70
CA LEU A 174 -4.30 -1.22 -10.18
C LEU A 174 -3.97 -2.27 -9.12
N ASP A 175 -4.97 -3.05 -8.74
CA ASP A 175 -4.84 -4.13 -7.79
C ASP A 175 -4.23 -5.37 -8.44
N TRP A 176 -3.12 -5.89 -7.89
CA TRP A 176 -2.43 -7.03 -8.49
C TRP A 176 -3.15 -8.36 -8.25
N THR A 177 -4.05 -8.46 -7.24
CA THR A 177 -4.87 -9.66 -7.02
C THR A 177 -6.16 -9.65 -7.83
N GLU A 178 -6.86 -8.51 -7.87
CA GLU A 178 -8.18 -8.39 -8.48
C GLU A 178 -8.13 -7.94 -9.94
N ARG A 179 -6.98 -7.45 -10.41
CA ARG A 179 -6.76 -6.96 -11.79
C ARG A 179 -7.72 -5.83 -12.20
N THR A 180 -8.21 -5.08 -11.22
CA THR A 180 -9.04 -3.89 -11.37
C THR A 180 -8.54 -2.81 -10.41
N PHE A 181 -9.25 -1.69 -10.28
CA PHE A 181 -8.73 -0.55 -9.52
C PHE A 181 -9.26 -0.48 -8.09
N HIS A 182 -8.45 0.05 -7.20
CA HIS A 182 -8.81 0.53 -5.88
C HIS A 182 -8.41 2.00 -5.70
N LEU A 183 -8.98 2.65 -4.67
CA LEU A 183 -8.79 4.08 -4.42
C LEU A 183 -7.39 4.37 -3.89
N GLY A 184 -6.60 5.10 -4.67
CA GLY A 184 -5.30 5.64 -4.30
C GLY A 184 -5.30 7.17 -4.20
N GLY A 185 -4.10 7.75 -4.13
CA GLY A 185 -3.89 9.20 -3.94
C GLY A 185 -4.11 9.65 -2.50
N ASN A 186 -4.14 10.96 -2.29
CA ASN A 186 -4.32 11.56 -0.96
C ASN A 186 -5.64 11.14 -0.32
N LEU A 187 -6.71 10.99 -1.13
CA LEU A 187 -8.02 10.55 -0.67
C LEU A 187 -8.01 9.08 -0.23
N GLY A 188 -7.38 8.17 -1.00
CA GLY A 188 -7.21 6.78 -0.62
C GLY A 188 -6.41 6.63 0.69
N ASN A 189 -5.35 7.42 0.85
CA ASN A 189 -4.57 7.47 2.09
C ASN A 189 -5.40 7.98 3.27
N ALA A 190 -6.20 9.02 3.07
CA ALA A 190 -7.07 9.60 4.11
C ALA A 190 -8.17 8.61 4.52
N PHE A 191 -8.80 7.95 3.56
CA PHE A 191 -9.82 6.93 3.83
C PHE A 191 -9.25 5.73 4.59
N PHE A 192 -8.07 5.22 4.20
CA PHE A 192 -7.42 4.13 4.91
C PHE A 192 -7.07 4.50 6.37
N ARG A 193 -6.57 5.72 6.59
CA ARG A 193 -6.32 6.25 7.93
C ARG A 193 -7.61 6.37 8.73
N TRP A 194 -8.67 6.91 8.13
CA TRP A 194 -9.99 7.03 8.73
C TRP A 194 -10.55 5.66 9.15
N CYS A 195 -10.44 4.63 8.30
CA CYS A 195 -10.85 3.27 8.67
C CYS A 195 -10.10 2.73 9.90
N LYS A 196 -8.81 3.09 10.07
CA LYS A 196 -8.04 2.71 11.25
C LYS A 196 -8.46 3.48 12.50
N GLU A 197 -8.68 4.77 12.38
CA GLU A 197 -9.11 5.66 13.48
C GLU A 197 -10.51 5.30 13.98
N LYS A 198 -11.38 4.85 13.08
CA LYS A 198 -12.72 4.31 13.42
C LYS A 198 -12.70 2.86 13.90
N GLU A 199 -11.53 2.25 13.95
CA GLU A 199 -11.38 0.83 14.31
C GLU A 199 -12.23 -0.11 13.43
N TYR A 200 -12.45 0.24 12.15
CA TYR A 200 -13.15 -0.61 11.18
C TYR A 200 -12.28 -1.72 10.62
N ILE A 201 -10.98 -1.49 10.66
CA ILE A 201 -9.96 -2.42 10.17
C ILE A 201 -8.86 -2.64 11.19
N THR A 202 -8.28 -3.84 11.17
CA THR A 202 -7.06 -4.18 11.88
C THR A 202 -5.99 -4.64 10.90
N LEU A 203 -4.73 -4.30 11.21
CA LEU A 203 -3.58 -4.67 10.37
C LEU A 203 -2.93 -5.93 10.93
N ASN A 204 -2.60 -6.87 10.03
CA ASN A 204 -1.79 -8.01 10.41
C ASN A 204 -0.36 -7.51 10.79
N PRO A 205 0.18 -7.89 11.97
CA PRO A 205 1.53 -7.51 12.38
C PRO A 205 2.63 -8.17 11.53
N GLU A 206 2.34 -9.31 10.88
CA GLU A 206 3.35 -10.10 10.18
C GLU A 206 3.45 -9.76 8.70
N ASN A 207 2.38 -9.23 8.09
CA ASN A 207 2.35 -8.87 6.68
C ASN A 207 1.52 -7.60 6.45
N ARG A 208 1.13 -7.34 5.19
CA ARG A 208 0.30 -6.18 4.81
C ARG A 208 -1.21 -6.47 4.89
N GLY A 209 -1.61 -7.62 5.38
CA GLY A 209 -3.01 -8.03 5.46
C GLY A 209 -3.84 -7.08 6.32
N VAL A 210 -5.06 -6.83 5.87
CA VAL A 210 -6.07 -6.00 6.53
C VAL A 210 -7.31 -6.86 6.73
N ARG A 211 -7.87 -6.82 7.94
CA ARG A 211 -9.10 -7.53 8.29
C ARG A 211 -10.13 -6.52 8.74
N LEU A 212 -11.37 -6.72 8.32
CA LEU A 212 -12.52 -6.00 8.87
C LEU A 212 -12.84 -6.53 10.28
N ILE A 213 -13.15 -5.63 11.21
CA ILE A 213 -13.76 -5.99 12.50
C ILE A 213 -15.28 -5.90 12.40
N ALA A 214 -16.02 -6.18 13.47
CA ALA A 214 -17.48 -6.29 13.41
C ALA A 214 -18.16 -5.04 12.82
N GLU A 215 -17.82 -3.86 13.34
CA GLU A 215 -18.33 -2.56 12.87
C GLU A 215 -17.88 -2.25 11.45
N GLY A 216 -16.65 -2.63 11.10
CA GLY A 216 -16.13 -2.52 9.74
C GLY A 216 -16.90 -3.41 8.77
N ASN A 217 -17.21 -4.64 9.13
CA ASN A 217 -18.03 -5.52 8.29
C ASN A 217 -19.40 -4.89 8.00
N LEU A 218 -20.07 -4.34 9.01
CA LEU A 218 -21.36 -3.65 8.84
C LEU A 218 -21.24 -2.41 7.94
N PHE A 219 -20.14 -1.68 8.04
CA PHE A 219 -19.89 -0.52 7.18
C PHE A 219 -19.63 -0.94 5.73
N PHE A 220 -18.81 -1.95 5.50
CA PHE A 220 -18.44 -2.39 4.15
C PHE A 220 -19.50 -3.21 3.46
N GLN A 221 -20.41 -3.90 4.17
CA GLN A 221 -21.59 -4.58 3.59
C GLN A 221 -22.47 -3.65 2.75
N LYS A 222 -22.54 -2.37 3.09
CA LYS A 222 -23.29 -1.36 2.33
C LYS A 222 -22.76 -1.19 0.90
N PHE A 223 -21.49 -1.49 0.67
CA PHE A 223 -20.83 -1.34 -0.62
C PHE A 223 -21.05 -2.55 -1.54
N GLU A 224 -21.29 -3.73 -0.96
CA GLU A 224 -21.56 -4.96 -1.71
C GLU A 224 -23.00 -4.98 -2.27
N SER A 225 -23.93 -4.34 -1.58
CA SER A 225 -25.35 -4.29 -1.96
C SER A 225 -25.64 -3.32 -3.11
N SER A 226 -24.64 -2.61 -3.60
CA SER A 226 -24.76 -1.56 -4.63
C SER A 226 -24.13 -1.98 -5.98
N GLN A 227 -23.88 -3.29 -6.17
CA GLN A 227 -23.36 -3.86 -7.42
C GLN A 227 -24.45 -4.34 -8.37
#